data_29771169f484e80806a5622522b3ac76
#
_entry.id   29771169f484e80806a5622522b3ac76
#
_cell.length_a   1.000
_cell.length_b   1.000
_cell.length_c   1.000
_cell.angle_alpha   90.00
_cell.angle_beta   90.00
_cell.angle_gamma   90.00
#
_symmetry.space_group_name_H-M   'P 1'
#
loop_
_entity.id
_entity.type
_entity.pdbx_description
1 polymer ?
#
loop_
_entity_poly.entity_id
_entity_poly.type
_entity_poly.pdbx_seq_one_letter_code
_entity_poly.pdbx_strand_id
1 'polypeptide(L)'
;MDTLSPFAVDRRLGGRVRTWLSAAVCAVSAGVCAVVSGAAWAGAQVEEPLADSVRTALSAAIGRTEPVLVFADAAQRQQCEGWAVSLEAKLLKRKPEELVRREFLQTVCYEAKRAGLEPGLVLGLIQVESGFRKYAISSVGARGYMQIMPFWSRTIGNGDPASLFHMQTNIRFGCVILRHYLDVERGNLFMALGRYNGSRGRAEYPNMVTAAWRGWKL
;
A
#
# COMPACT_ATOMS: atom_id res chain seq x y z
N MET A 1 57.24 43.77 -46.26
CA MET A 1 57.20 45.21 -46.53
C MET A 1 56.23 45.76 -45.50
N ASP A 2 56.79 46.14 -44.41
CA ASP A 2 57.07 47.51 -43.94
C ASP A 2 55.78 48.17 -43.43
N THR A 3 55.68 48.75 -42.35
CA THR A 3 56.58 49.20 -41.25
C THR A 3 55.68 49.90 -40.20
N LEU A 4 56.10 49.66 -38.97
CA LEU A 4 56.30 50.65 -37.92
C LEU A 4 55.13 51.46 -37.29
N SER A 5 54.97 51.21 -36.02
CA SER A 5 54.76 52.04 -34.84
C SER A 5 55.30 53.50 -34.98
N PRO A 6 55.08 54.43 -34.02
CA PRO A 6 54.78 54.34 -32.58
C PRO A 6 54.09 55.60 -31.93
N PHE A 7 53.93 55.54 -30.58
CA PHE A 7 53.90 56.62 -29.57
C PHE A 7 52.70 57.62 -29.56
N ALA A 8 52.08 57.91 -28.45
CA ALA A 8 52.66 58.49 -27.21
C ALA A 8 51.68 58.50 -26.04
N VAL A 9 52.25 58.46 -24.91
CA VAL A 9 51.73 58.66 -23.56
C VAL A 9 51.20 60.09 -23.40
N ASP A 10 50.03 60.30 -22.73
CA ASP A 10 49.90 61.42 -21.83
C ASP A 10 49.11 61.05 -20.59
N ARG A 11 49.65 61.45 -19.48
CA ARG A 11 49.13 61.38 -18.08
C ARG A 11 48.35 62.68 -17.83
N ARG A 12 47.22 62.53 -17.17
CA ARG A 12 46.95 63.26 -15.88
C ARG A 12 45.49 63.37 -15.53
N LEU A 13 45.27 63.22 -14.23
CA LEU A 13 44.25 63.84 -13.35
C LEU A 13 42.89 63.13 -13.35
N GLY A 14 42.56 62.32 -12.35
CA GLY A 14 42.17 62.86 -11.04
C GLY A 14 40.64 63.00 -10.99
N GLY A 15 39.92 62.00 -10.60
CA GLY A 15 38.50 62.11 -10.31
C GLY A 15 38.01 60.91 -9.47
N ARG A 16 37.89 61.15 -8.18
CA ARG A 16 37.28 60.21 -7.27
C ARG A 16 35.83 59.95 -7.65
N VAL A 17 35.52 58.77 -8.15
CA VAL A 17 34.11 58.31 -8.28
C VAL A 17 33.90 57.16 -7.32
N ARG A 18 33.00 57.40 -6.39
CA ARG A 18 32.56 56.47 -5.39
C ARG A 18 31.90 55.27 -6.09
N THR A 19 32.54 54.13 -6.00
CA THR A 19 31.95 52.85 -6.43
C THR A 19 30.90 52.42 -5.44
N TRP A 20 29.65 52.49 -5.81
CA TRP A 20 28.57 51.77 -5.19
C TRP A 20 28.65 50.30 -5.63
N LEU A 21 29.13 49.44 -4.79
CA LEU A 21 29.03 48.00 -4.94
C LEU A 21 27.59 47.59 -4.61
N SER A 22 26.77 47.44 -5.66
CA SER A 22 25.50 46.75 -5.54
C SER A 22 25.80 45.25 -5.51
N ALA A 23 25.85 44.69 -4.31
CA ALA A 23 25.87 43.25 -4.11
C ALA A 23 24.48 42.70 -4.48
N ALA A 24 24.37 42.16 -5.69
CA ALA A 24 23.24 41.34 -6.05
C ALA A 24 23.37 39.99 -5.32
N VAL A 25 22.66 39.86 -4.20
CA VAL A 25 22.50 38.59 -3.53
C VAL A 25 21.54 37.74 -4.37
N CYS A 26 22.08 36.84 -5.18
CA CYS A 26 21.31 35.74 -5.76
C CYS A 26 20.91 34.80 -4.63
N ALA A 27 19.72 34.99 -4.09
CA ALA A 27 19.10 33.97 -3.24
C ALA A 27 18.72 32.77 -4.11
N VAL A 28 19.61 31.79 -4.16
CA VAL A 28 19.27 30.44 -4.66
C VAL A 28 18.39 29.81 -3.60
N SER A 29 17.07 29.93 -3.78
CA SER A 29 16.09 29.16 -3.03
C SER A 29 16.22 27.70 -3.49
N ALA A 30 17.06 26.93 -2.78
CA ALA A 30 17.05 25.49 -2.84
C ALA A 30 15.68 25.00 -2.31
N GLY A 31 14.74 24.83 -3.22
CA GLY A 31 13.50 24.10 -2.94
C GLY A 31 13.86 22.68 -2.54
N VAL A 32 13.93 22.44 -1.24
CA VAL A 32 13.96 21.10 -0.69
C VAL A 32 12.61 20.48 -1.04
N CYS A 33 12.56 19.78 -2.18
CA CYS A 33 11.49 18.84 -2.47
C CYS A 33 11.58 17.76 -1.39
N ALA A 34 10.87 17.93 -0.29
CA ALA A 34 10.66 16.88 0.67
C ALA A 34 9.89 15.79 -0.06
N VAL A 35 10.62 14.84 -0.62
CA VAL A 35 10.07 13.55 -1.01
C VAL A 35 9.59 12.95 0.30
N VAL A 36 8.30 13.15 0.60
CA VAL A 36 7.62 12.38 1.63
C VAL A 36 7.64 10.95 1.12
N SER A 37 8.74 10.26 1.40
CA SER A 37 8.79 8.81 1.34
C SER A 37 7.69 8.37 2.29
N GLY A 38 6.51 8.07 1.75
CA GLY A 38 5.46 7.41 2.50
C GLY A 38 6.08 6.13 3.04
N ALA A 39 6.57 6.20 4.28
CA ALA A 39 6.90 5.00 5.00
C ALA A 39 5.63 4.16 4.96
N ALA A 40 5.66 3.09 4.17
CA ALA A 40 4.63 2.10 4.20
C ALA A 40 4.59 1.63 5.66
N TRP A 41 3.55 1.99 6.37
CA TRP A 41 3.24 1.52 7.72
C TRP A 41 2.83 0.04 7.61
N ALA A 42 3.67 -0.74 6.96
CA ALA A 42 3.41 -2.15 6.72
C ALA A 42 3.56 -2.89 8.05
N GLY A 43 2.50 -3.54 8.38
CA GLY A 43 2.17 -4.23 9.61
C GLY A 43 3.34 -4.78 10.40
N ALA A 44 3.50 -4.28 11.61
CA ALA A 44 4.28 -4.91 12.67
C ALA A 44 3.38 -5.90 13.44
N GLN A 45 2.64 -6.77 12.72
CA GLN A 45 1.84 -7.82 13.35
C GLN A 45 2.74 -8.63 14.26
N VAL A 46 2.33 -8.79 15.52
CA VAL A 46 3.03 -9.63 16.50
C VAL A 46 2.44 -11.03 16.43
N GLU A 47 3.31 -12.05 16.44
CA GLU A 47 2.86 -13.43 16.56
C GLU A 47 2.31 -13.66 17.97
N GLU A 48 0.99 -13.83 18.07
CA GLU A 48 0.32 -14.15 19.33
C GLU A 48 0.02 -15.66 19.38
N PRO A 49 0.17 -16.32 20.55
CA PRO A 49 -0.25 -17.70 20.71
C PRO A 49 -1.76 -17.84 20.43
N LEU A 50 -2.11 -18.72 19.52
CA LEU A 50 -3.50 -19.06 19.23
C LEU A 50 -3.92 -20.29 20.00
N ALA A 51 -5.13 -20.28 20.57
CA ALA A 51 -5.73 -21.51 21.07
C ALA A 51 -5.87 -22.53 19.94
N ASP A 52 -5.73 -23.82 20.23
CA ASP A 52 -5.73 -24.87 19.21
C ASP A 52 -7.02 -24.90 18.37
N SER A 53 -8.18 -24.64 18.99
CA SER A 53 -9.46 -24.55 18.30
C SER A 53 -9.49 -23.37 17.30
N VAL A 54 -8.94 -22.22 17.69
CA VAL A 54 -8.83 -21.03 16.83
C VAL A 54 -7.88 -21.32 15.67
N ARG A 55 -6.70 -21.87 15.95
CA ARG A 55 -5.74 -22.25 14.92
C ARG A 55 -6.33 -23.23 13.92
N THR A 56 -7.06 -24.24 14.39
CA THR A 56 -7.74 -25.24 13.54
C THR A 56 -8.79 -24.58 12.65
N ALA A 57 -9.62 -23.69 13.20
CA ALA A 57 -10.65 -22.97 12.43
C ALA A 57 -10.04 -22.05 11.36
N LEU A 58 -8.99 -21.31 11.72
CA LEU A 58 -8.28 -20.45 10.75
C LEU A 58 -7.59 -21.27 9.65
N SER A 59 -6.94 -22.38 10.01
CA SER A 59 -6.30 -23.28 9.04
C SER A 59 -7.35 -23.88 8.07
N ALA A 60 -8.51 -24.26 8.56
CA ALA A 60 -9.60 -24.74 7.72
C ALA A 60 -10.10 -23.63 6.75
N ALA A 61 -10.18 -22.39 7.24
CA ALA A 61 -10.58 -21.25 6.43
C ALA A 61 -9.55 -20.88 5.33
N ILE A 62 -8.26 -21.09 5.59
CA ILE A 62 -7.20 -20.89 4.59
C ILE A 62 -7.21 -22.01 3.55
N GLY A 63 -7.31 -23.27 3.97
CA GLY A 63 -7.15 -24.43 3.11
C GLY A 63 -5.68 -24.76 2.83
N ARG A 64 -5.43 -25.95 2.27
CA ARG A 64 -4.07 -26.44 1.99
C ARG A 64 -3.61 -26.25 0.56
N THR A 65 -4.54 -26.04 -0.37
CA THR A 65 -4.29 -25.83 -1.80
C THR A 65 -4.43 -24.35 -2.17
N GLU A 66 -3.91 -23.99 -3.33
CA GLU A 66 -4.17 -22.67 -3.90
C GLU A 66 -5.67 -22.39 -3.97
N PRO A 67 -6.11 -21.21 -3.52
CA PRO A 67 -7.51 -20.84 -3.53
C PRO A 67 -8.06 -20.77 -4.96
N VAL A 68 -9.15 -21.49 -5.20
CA VAL A 68 -9.95 -21.35 -6.42
C VAL A 68 -11.23 -20.59 -6.07
N LEU A 69 -11.72 -19.75 -6.98
CA LEU A 69 -12.97 -19.03 -6.80
C LEU A 69 -14.14 -19.99 -7.06
N VAL A 70 -14.72 -20.52 -6.00
CA VAL A 70 -15.90 -21.40 -6.07
C VAL A 70 -17.08 -20.64 -5.48
N PHE A 71 -17.86 -19.98 -6.33
CA PHE A 71 -19.07 -19.26 -5.92
C PHE A 71 -20.16 -20.27 -5.54
N ALA A 72 -20.96 -19.91 -4.52
CA ALA A 72 -22.03 -20.74 -4.04
C ALA A 72 -23.12 -20.92 -5.10
N ASP A 73 -23.37 -19.89 -5.89
CA ASP A 73 -24.33 -19.87 -6.97
C ASP A 73 -24.00 -18.83 -8.05
N ALA A 74 -24.80 -18.82 -9.11
CA ALA A 74 -24.64 -17.88 -10.22
C ALA A 74 -24.91 -16.43 -9.79
N ALA A 75 -25.79 -16.19 -8.83
CA ALA A 75 -26.12 -14.84 -8.36
C ALA A 75 -24.95 -14.21 -7.61
N GLN A 76 -24.27 -14.96 -6.74
CA GLN A 76 -23.06 -14.49 -6.05
C GLN A 76 -21.94 -14.16 -7.07
N ARG A 77 -21.77 -15.02 -8.09
CA ARG A 77 -20.80 -14.76 -9.17
C ARG A 77 -21.13 -13.46 -9.89
N GLN A 78 -22.35 -13.31 -10.36
CA GLN A 78 -22.80 -12.11 -11.10
C GLN A 78 -22.67 -10.85 -10.25
N GLN A 79 -22.96 -10.93 -8.96
CA GLN A 79 -22.79 -9.81 -8.05
C GLN A 79 -21.33 -9.38 -7.95
N CYS A 80 -20.37 -10.32 -7.83
CA CYS A 80 -18.95 -9.99 -7.79
C CYS A 80 -18.42 -9.48 -9.14
N GLU A 81 -18.93 -10.00 -10.26
CA GLU A 81 -18.60 -9.53 -11.61
C GLU A 81 -19.10 -8.09 -11.81
N GLY A 82 -20.35 -7.79 -11.48
CA GLY A 82 -20.90 -6.45 -11.57
C GLY A 82 -20.19 -5.45 -10.67
N TRP A 83 -19.86 -5.87 -9.45
CA TRP A 83 -19.07 -5.05 -8.53
C TRP A 83 -17.66 -4.78 -9.08
N ALA A 84 -17.00 -5.77 -9.67
CA ALA A 84 -15.69 -5.61 -10.29
C ALA A 84 -15.73 -4.60 -11.44
N VAL A 85 -16.68 -4.75 -12.36
CA VAL A 85 -16.86 -3.84 -13.49
C VAL A 85 -17.03 -2.39 -13.04
N SER A 86 -17.82 -2.14 -11.99
CA SER A 86 -18.06 -0.78 -11.48
C SER A 86 -16.81 -0.09 -10.89
N LEU A 87 -15.76 -0.86 -10.56
CA LEU A 87 -14.52 -0.37 -9.98
C LEU A 87 -13.29 -0.42 -10.90
N GLU A 88 -13.41 -1.04 -12.08
CA GLU A 88 -12.28 -1.20 -13.01
C GLU A 88 -11.59 0.13 -13.33
N ALA A 89 -12.35 1.18 -13.60
CA ALA A 89 -11.81 2.49 -13.93
C ALA A 89 -10.96 3.09 -12.79
N LYS A 90 -11.33 2.87 -11.52
CA LYS A 90 -10.58 3.36 -10.36
C LYS A 90 -9.21 2.69 -10.21
N LEU A 91 -9.05 1.46 -10.74
CA LEU A 91 -7.81 0.69 -10.67
C LEU A 91 -6.93 0.77 -11.91
N LEU A 92 -7.40 1.38 -13.00
CA LEU A 92 -6.73 1.38 -14.31
C LEU A 92 -5.25 1.80 -14.22
N LYS A 93 -4.95 2.88 -13.48
CA LYS A 93 -3.57 3.38 -13.32
C LYS A 93 -2.65 2.43 -12.56
N ARG A 94 -3.20 1.57 -11.69
CA ARG A 94 -2.43 0.67 -10.83
C ARG A 94 -2.36 -0.75 -11.37
N LYS A 95 -3.35 -1.14 -12.15
CA LYS A 95 -3.48 -2.42 -12.84
C LYS A 95 -3.97 -2.17 -14.27
N PRO A 96 -3.07 -1.83 -15.19
CA PRO A 96 -3.45 -1.45 -16.56
C PRO A 96 -4.04 -2.62 -17.36
N GLU A 97 -3.56 -3.84 -17.11
CA GLU A 97 -4.03 -5.04 -17.80
C GLU A 97 -5.45 -5.41 -17.35
N GLU A 98 -6.38 -5.45 -18.27
CA GLU A 98 -7.80 -5.67 -17.99
C GLU A 98 -8.07 -7.00 -17.31
N LEU A 99 -7.52 -8.09 -17.84
CA LEU A 99 -7.73 -9.43 -17.27
C LEU A 99 -7.21 -9.53 -15.84
N VAL A 100 -5.98 -9.02 -15.59
CA VAL A 100 -5.38 -9.00 -14.25
C VAL A 100 -6.20 -8.14 -13.29
N ARG A 101 -6.70 -7.00 -13.75
CA ARG A 101 -7.53 -6.10 -12.94
C ARG A 101 -8.86 -6.73 -12.58
N ARG A 102 -9.51 -7.37 -13.54
CA ARG A 102 -10.79 -8.06 -13.34
C ARG A 102 -10.65 -9.25 -12.39
N GLU A 103 -9.65 -10.11 -12.63
CA GLU A 103 -9.34 -11.23 -11.73
C GLU A 103 -9.07 -10.78 -10.31
N PHE A 104 -8.27 -9.69 -10.14
CA PHE A 104 -7.99 -9.12 -8.85
C PHE A 104 -9.26 -8.66 -8.12
N LEU A 105 -10.13 -7.89 -8.79
CA LEU A 105 -11.37 -7.41 -8.20
C LEU A 105 -12.34 -8.55 -7.86
N GLN A 106 -12.47 -9.53 -8.73
CA GLN A 106 -13.28 -10.72 -8.46
C GLN A 106 -12.75 -11.50 -7.25
N THR A 107 -11.43 -11.66 -7.13
CA THR A 107 -10.79 -12.32 -6.00
C THR A 107 -11.07 -11.55 -4.71
N VAL A 108 -10.92 -10.21 -4.72
CA VAL A 108 -11.23 -9.38 -3.55
C VAL A 108 -12.70 -9.52 -3.15
N CYS A 109 -13.62 -9.42 -4.10
CA CYS A 109 -15.04 -9.60 -3.81
C CYS A 109 -15.34 -10.97 -3.21
N TYR A 110 -14.83 -12.02 -3.82
CA TYR A 110 -15.04 -13.40 -3.38
C TYR A 110 -14.50 -13.64 -1.96
N GLU A 111 -13.23 -13.33 -1.70
CA GLU A 111 -12.61 -13.60 -0.41
C GLU A 111 -13.16 -12.71 0.71
N ALA A 112 -13.48 -11.45 0.40
CA ALA A 112 -14.15 -10.58 1.35
C ALA A 112 -15.51 -11.15 1.77
N LYS A 113 -16.38 -11.51 0.82
CA LYS A 113 -17.70 -12.07 1.11
C LYS A 113 -17.59 -13.40 1.84
N ARG A 114 -16.66 -14.27 1.46
CA ARG A 114 -16.38 -15.54 2.13
C ARG A 114 -16.01 -15.34 3.61
N ALA A 115 -15.28 -14.27 3.92
CA ALA A 115 -14.89 -13.91 5.29
C ALA A 115 -15.92 -13.02 6.00
N GLY A 116 -17.09 -12.72 5.40
CA GLY A 116 -18.08 -11.82 5.98
C GLY A 116 -17.61 -10.37 6.10
N LEU A 117 -16.76 -9.94 5.15
CA LEU A 117 -16.23 -8.57 5.06
C LEU A 117 -16.85 -7.81 3.89
N GLU A 118 -16.87 -6.49 3.99
CA GLU A 118 -17.26 -5.62 2.88
C GLU A 118 -16.09 -5.49 1.90
N PRO A 119 -16.27 -5.77 0.58
CA PRO A 119 -15.18 -5.80 -0.40
C PRO A 119 -14.44 -4.48 -0.55
N GLY A 120 -15.12 -3.33 -0.44
CA GLY A 120 -14.48 -2.02 -0.48
C GLY A 120 -13.55 -1.76 0.73
N LEU A 121 -13.89 -2.31 1.92
CA LEU A 121 -13.00 -2.28 3.08
C LEU A 121 -11.68 -3.01 2.77
N VAL A 122 -11.76 -4.19 2.13
CA VAL A 122 -10.57 -4.96 1.74
C VAL A 122 -9.73 -4.20 0.71
N LEU A 123 -10.35 -3.50 -0.27
CA LEU A 123 -9.62 -2.63 -1.19
C LEU A 123 -8.94 -1.46 -0.46
N GLY A 124 -9.61 -0.83 0.50
CA GLY A 124 -9.07 0.24 1.32
C GLY A 124 -7.83 -0.23 2.10
N LEU A 125 -7.90 -1.43 2.67
CA LEU A 125 -6.78 -2.04 3.38
C LEU A 125 -5.63 -2.35 2.42
N ILE A 126 -5.87 -2.99 1.27
CA ILE A 126 -4.84 -3.26 0.25
C ILE A 126 -4.18 -1.96 -0.24
N GLN A 127 -4.95 -0.89 -0.38
CA GLN A 127 -4.41 0.42 -0.76
C GLN A 127 -3.40 0.94 0.25
N VAL A 128 -3.69 0.83 1.54
CA VAL A 128 -2.82 1.27 2.63
C VAL A 128 -1.60 0.36 2.75
N GLU A 129 -1.78 -0.96 2.68
CA GLU A 129 -0.72 -1.94 2.90
C GLU A 129 0.31 -1.97 1.79
N SER A 130 -0.12 -2.00 0.55
CA SER A 130 0.80 -2.23 -0.57
C SER A 130 0.67 -1.22 -1.72
N GLY A 131 -0.37 -0.37 -1.72
CA GLY A 131 -0.72 0.41 -2.88
C GLY A 131 -1.03 -0.47 -4.10
N PHE A 132 -1.61 -1.65 -3.90
CA PHE A 132 -1.93 -2.65 -4.93
C PHE A 132 -0.72 -3.35 -5.58
N ARG A 133 0.43 -3.39 -4.92
CA ARG A 133 1.65 -4.04 -5.41
C ARG A 133 1.68 -5.51 -5.00
N LYS A 134 1.69 -6.42 -5.99
CA LYS A 134 1.71 -7.88 -5.78
C LYS A 134 2.92 -8.36 -4.99
N TYR A 135 4.09 -7.82 -5.28
CA TYR A 135 5.37 -8.25 -4.71
C TYR A 135 5.91 -7.25 -3.67
N ALA A 136 5.01 -6.54 -2.98
CA ALA A 136 5.42 -5.66 -1.89
C ALA A 136 6.04 -6.46 -0.76
N ILE A 137 7.18 -5.98 -0.24
CA ILE A 137 7.83 -6.50 0.96
C ILE A 137 8.12 -5.29 1.86
N SER A 138 7.73 -5.37 3.13
CA SER A 138 8.05 -4.33 4.10
C SER A 138 9.41 -4.55 4.74
N SER A 139 9.90 -3.55 5.47
CA SER A 139 11.15 -3.65 6.25
C SER A 139 11.14 -4.76 7.32
N VAL A 140 9.95 -5.14 7.78
CA VAL A 140 9.76 -6.26 8.74
C VAL A 140 9.39 -7.58 8.08
N GLY A 141 9.40 -7.64 6.73
CA GLY A 141 9.19 -8.87 5.97
C GLY A 141 7.73 -9.22 5.66
N ALA A 142 6.77 -8.33 5.90
CA ALA A 142 5.38 -8.52 5.48
C ALA A 142 5.28 -8.58 3.94
N ARG A 143 4.37 -9.41 3.38
CA ARG A 143 4.38 -9.78 1.97
C ARG A 143 3.06 -9.56 1.26
N GLY A 144 3.16 -9.12 0.02
CA GLY A 144 2.08 -9.10 -0.95
C GLY A 144 1.06 -7.99 -0.74
N TYR A 145 -0.09 -8.15 -1.37
CA TYR A 145 -1.16 -7.14 -1.41
C TYR A 145 -1.63 -6.66 -0.05
N MET A 146 -1.84 -7.59 0.87
CA MET A 146 -2.37 -7.34 2.22
C MET A 146 -1.28 -7.39 3.30
N GLN A 147 0.00 -7.41 2.90
CA GLN A 147 1.17 -7.37 3.79
C GLN A 147 1.09 -8.39 4.92
N ILE A 148 0.97 -9.66 4.53
CA ILE A 148 0.87 -10.77 5.47
C ILE A 148 2.26 -11.13 6.01
N MET A 149 2.37 -11.23 7.34
CA MET A 149 3.61 -11.66 7.99
C MET A 149 3.87 -13.16 7.74
N PRO A 150 5.15 -13.55 7.47
CA PRO A 150 5.51 -14.93 7.16
C PRO A 150 5.12 -15.97 8.22
N PHE A 151 5.03 -15.58 9.49
CA PHE A 151 4.63 -16.52 10.54
C PHE A 151 3.20 -17.06 10.31
N TRP A 152 2.29 -16.27 9.71
CA TRP A 152 0.94 -16.75 9.42
C TRP A 152 0.92 -17.95 8.49
N SER A 153 1.80 -17.99 7.47
CA SER A 153 1.87 -19.17 6.58
C SER A 153 2.30 -20.43 7.33
N ARG A 154 3.15 -20.30 8.37
CA ARG A 154 3.55 -21.42 9.23
C ARG A 154 2.47 -21.80 10.23
N THR A 155 1.79 -20.79 10.80
CA THR A 155 0.82 -21.01 11.90
C THR A 155 -0.50 -21.59 11.41
N ILE A 156 -1.03 -21.09 10.26
CA ILE A 156 -2.36 -21.47 9.76
C ILE A 156 -2.38 -21.90 8.28
N GLY A 157 -1.26 -21.88 7.58
CA GLY A 157 -1.15 -22.19 6.17
C GLY A 157 -0.38 -23.49 5.88
N ASN A 158 0.23 -23.52 4.68
CA ASN A 158 1.03 -24.66 4.20
C ASN A 158 2.51 -24.64 4.65
N GLY A 159 2.90 -23.65 5.44
CA GLY A 159 4.29 -23.48 5.91
C GLY A 159 5.21 -22.74 4.95
N ASP A 160 4.79 -22.48 3.69
CA ASP A 160 5.59 -21.78 2.70
C ASP A 160 5.28 -20.27 2.65
N PRO A 161 6.21 -19.40 3.11
CA PRO A 161 6.02 -17.97 3.02
C PRO A 161 6.08 -17.41 1.60
N ALA A 162 6.59 -18.16 0.59
CA ALA A 162 6.60 -17.70 -0.78
C ALA A 162 5.18 -17.71 -1.39
N SER A 163 4.32 -18.59 -0.90
CA SER A 163 2.91 -18.65 -1.30
C SER A 163 2.15 -17.35 -1.04
N LEU A 164 2.63 -16.49 -0.12
CA LEU A 164 2.06 -15.17 0.17
C LEU A 164 2.22 -14.15 -0.99
N PHE A 165 2.96 -14.48 -2.04
CA PHE A 165 2.99 -13.68 -3.27
C PHE A 165 1.96 -14.12 -4.31
N HIS A 166 1.27 -15.23 -4.11
CA HIS A 166 0.12 -15.60 -4.93
C HIS A 166 -1.07 -14.73 -4.53
N MET A 167 -1.72 -14.14 -5.54
CA MET A 167 -2.76 -13.13 -5.33
C MET A 167 -3.92 -13.68 -4.48
N GLN A 168 -4.47 -14.81 -4.89
CA GLN A 168 -5.61 -15.44 -4.23
C GLN A 168 -5.26 -15.85 -2.80
N THR A 169 -4.09 -16.46 -2.61
CA THR A 169 -3.59 -16.86 -1.29
C THR A 169 -3.43 -15.65 -0.36
N ASN A 170 -2.78 -14.60 -0.84
CA ASN A 170 -2.53 -13.40 -0.04
C ASN A 170 -3.83 -12.72 0.41
N ILE A 171 -4.78 -12.54 -0.52
CA ILE A 171 -6.07 -11.91 -0.22
C ILE A 171 -6.89 -12.79 0.73
N ARG A 172 -6.86 -14.13 0.57
CA ARG A 172 -7.50 -15.07 1.49
C ARG A 172 -6.95 -14.94 2.91
N PHE A 173 -5.63 -14.99 3.06
CA PHE A 173 -5.00 -14.80 4.37
C PHE A 173 -5.42 -13.49 5.01
N GLY A 174 -5.32 -12.37 4.28
CA GLY A 174 -5.68 -11.05 4.80
C GLY A 174 -7.12 -10.95 5.25
N CYS A 175 -8.06 -11.49 4.47
CA CYS A 175 -9.47 -11.50 4.84
C CYS A 175 -9.74 -12.39 6.08
N VAL A 176 -9.14 -13.57 6.15
CA VAL A 176 -9.29 -14.49 7.30
C VAL A 176 -8.72 -13.87 8.56
N ILE A 177 -7.51 -13.27 8.49
CA ILE A 177 -6.87 -12.62 9.63
C ILE A 177 -7.67 -11.40 10.10
N LEU A 178 -8.15 -10.55 9.18
CA LEU A 178 -8.97 -9.40 9.55
C LEU A 178 -10.29 -9.85 10.19
N ARG A 179 -10.93 -10.90 9.67
CA ARG A 179 -12.14 -11.47 10.26
C ARG A 179 -11.87 -11.99 11.67
N HIS A 180 -10.80 -12.73 11.86
CA HIS A 180 -10.37 -13.20 13.18
C HIS A 180 -10.22 -12.03 14.17
N TYR A 181 -9.52 -10.96 13.80
CA TYR A 181 -9.38 -9.80 14.68
C TYR A 181 -10.70 -9.06 14.93
N LEU A 182 -11.61 -9.02 13.96
CA LEU A 182 -12.95 -8.49 14.18
C LEU A 182 -13.73 -9.32 15.21
N ASP A 183 -13.60 -10.64 15.17
CA ASP A 183 -14.25 -11.53 16.16
C ASP A 183 -13.64 -11.34 17.55
N VAL A 184 -12.31 -11.27 17.66
CA VAL A 184 -11.61 -10.97 18.93
C VAL A 184 -12.03 -9.62 19.51
N GLU A 185 -12.20 -8.61 18.68
CA GLU A 185 -12.58 -7.25 19.09
C GLU A 185 -14.12 -7.04 19.07
N ARG A 186 -14.91 -8.12 19.03
CA ARG A 186 -16.39 -8.10 19.09
C ARG A 186 -17.03 -7.17 18.07
N GLY A 187 -16.49 -7.16 16.85
CA GLY A 187 -16.94 -6.31 15.74
C GLY A 187 -16.40 -4.89 15.74
N ASN A 188 -15.57 -4.50 16.70
CA ASN A 188 -14.94 -3.18 16.70
C ASN A 188 -13.85 -3.08 15.61
N LEU A 189 -14.24 -2.49 14.47
CA LEU A 189 -13.35 -2.36 13.30
C LEU A 189 -12.08 -1.54 13.61
N PHE A 190 -12.20 -0.46 14.38
CA PHE A 190 -11.06 0.37 14.75
C PHE A 190 -9.98 -0.45 15.48
N MET A 191 -10.40 -1.23 16.48
CA MET A 191 -9.48 -2.06 17.25
C MET A 191 -8.96 -3.24 16.42
N ALA A 192 -9.79 -3.86 15.58
CA ALA A 192 -9.40 -4.95 14.70
C ALA A 192 -8.34 -4.52 13.66
N LEU A 193 -8.51 -3.35 13.05
CA LEU A 193 -7.51 -2.76 12.16
C LEU A 193 -6.22 -2.45 12.90
N GLY A 194 -6.30 -1.94 14.12
CA GLY A 194 -5.13 -1.73 14.98
C GLY A 194 -4.38 -3.03 15.29
N ARG A 195 -5.09 -4.15 15.57
CA ARG A 195 -4.44 -5.48 15.70
C ARG A 195 -3.82 -5.94 14.41
N TYR A 196 -4.54 -5.80 13.30
CA TYR A 196 -4.03 -6.18 11.98
C TYR A 196 -2.69 -5.53 11.66
N ASN A 197 -2.51 -4.27 12.03
CA ASN A 197 -1.25 -3.53 11.83
C ASN A 197 -0.24 -3.68 12.97
N GLY A 198 -0.61 -4.27 14.12
CA GLY A 198 0.22 -4.28 15.33
C GLY A 198 0.24 -2.95 16.11
N SER A 199 -0.73 -2.08 15.85
CA SER A 199 -0.85 -0.75 16.48
C SER A 199 -2.17 -0.58 17.23
N ARG A 200 -2.64 -1.66 17.91
CA ARG A 200 -3.92 -1.68 18.61
C ARG A 200 -4.10 -0.45 19.52
N GLY A 201 -5.23 0.24 19.37
CA GLY A 201 -5.57 1.43 20.13
C GLY A 201 -5.00 2.73 19.59
N ARG A 202 -4.14 2.71 18.56
CA ARG A 202 -3.65 3.90 17.88
C ARG A 202 -4.54 4.25 16.68
N ALA A 203 -4.76 5.55 16.46
CA ALA A 203 -5.74 6.01 15.49
C ALA A 203 -5.22 6.10 14.05
N GLU A 204 -3.92 6.21 13.87
CA GLU A 204 -3.31 6.54 12.58
C GLU A 204 -3.68 5.52 11.51
N TYR A 205 -3.40 4.25 11.75
CA TYR A 205 -3.65 3.19 10.78
C TYR A 205 -5.16 2.94 10.53
N PRO A 206 -6.02 2.77 11.56
CA PRO A 206 -7.45 2.62 11.33
C PRO A 206 -8.07 3.80 10.57
N ASN A 207 -7.62 5.03 10.83
CA ASN A 207 -8.09 6.20 10.12
C ASN A 207 -7.66 6.20 8.65
N MET A 208 -6.40 5.82 8.34
CA MET A 208 -5.94 5.68 6.96
C MET A 208 -6.76 4.64 6.18
N VAL A 209 -6.97 3.46 6.77
CA VAL A 209 -7.77 2.42 6.11
C VAL A 209 -9.22 2.86 5.90
N THR A 210 -9.82 3.48 6.91
CA THR A 210 -11.20 3.98 6.82
C THR A 210 -11.34 5.09 5.78
N ALA A 211 -10.36 5.99 5.68
CA ALA A 211 -10.34 7.04 4.66
C ALA A 211 -10.22 6.43 3.25
N ALA A 212 -9.29 5.47 3.07
CA ALA A 212 -9.14 4.75 1.81
C ALA A 212 -10.42 3.98 1.43
N TRP A 213 -11.04 3.30 2.38
CA TRP A 213 -12.29 2.56 2.17
C TRP A 213 -13.42 3.43 1.63
N ARG A 214 -13.57 4.67 2.14
CA ARG A 214 -14.59 5.62 1.63
C ARG A 214 -14.48 5.85 0.12
N GLY A 215 -13.26 5.82 -0.42
CA GLY A 215 -13.01 5.94 -1.85
C GLY A 215 -13.46 4.72 -2.68
N TRP A 216 -13.70 3.57 -2.05
CA TRP A 216 -14.10 2.31 -2.69
C TRP A 216 -15.59 1.97 -2.52
N LYS A 217 -16.34 2.80 -1.82
CA LYS A 217 -17.80 2.66 -1.75
C LYS A 217 -18.43 2.96 -3.12
N LEU A 218 -19.44 2.17 -3.48
CA LEU A 218 -20.29 2.38 -4.64
C LEU A 218 -21.51 3.19 -4.25
#